data_632ded3a680758caf89f71bae602edc4
#
_entry.id   632ded3a680758caf89f71bae602edc4
#
_cell.length_a   1.000
_cell.length_b   1.000
_cell.length_c   1.000
_cell.angle_alpha   90.00
_cell.angle_beta   90.00
_cell.angle_gamma   90.00
#
_symmetry.space_group_name_H-M   'P 1'
#
loop_
_entity.id
_entity.type
_entity.pdbx_description
1 polymer ?
#
loop_
_entity_poly.entity_id
_entity_poly.type
_entity_poly.pdbx_seq_one_letter_code
_entity_poly.pdbx_strand_id
1 'polypeptide(L)'
;STQAKTLFPYTTLFRSIGKNIVTVVLQCNNFEVANMGVMVPCAEILKRAKEENADIVGLSGLITPSLEEMTYVAQEMQRDDWFRERQIPLMIGGATTSRVHTAVKIAPHYDGPVVYVPDASRSVSVASSLLSDESAKKFIQDLRDDYVRIREQHANKKATPTISLEAARKNREMIDWSSYVPEKPKFIGRRVFKNFALSDIAKYIDWTPFFQTWDLAGKFPAILDDEVVGVEARKVFEDAKALLDKLIKGQWLQADAVVAFYPANAVGDRS
;
A
#
# COMPACT_ATOMS: atom_id res chain seq x y z
N SER A 1 14.99 -25.34 21.62
CA SER A 1 14.40 -24.06 21.19
C SER A 1 13.23 -24.35 20.29
N THR A 2 12.03 -24.06 20.77
CA THR A 2 10.80 -24.19 19.97
C THR A 2 10.83 -23.06 18.93
N GLN A 3 10.81 -23.40 17.64
CA GLN A 3 10.72 -22.41 16.56
C GLN A 3 9.35 -21.74 16.64
N ALA A 4 9.31 -20.41 16.61
CA ALA A 4 8.06 -19.64 16.62
C ALA A 4 7.31 -19.79 15.28
N LYS A 5 6.01 -20.07 15.36
CA LYS A 5 5.14 -20.30 14.21
C LYS A 5 4.35 -19.05 13.83
N THR A 6 4.52 -18.59 12.61
CA THR A 6 3.85 -17.41 12.07
C THR A 6 2.99 -17.75 10.85
N LEU A 7 1.74 -17.29 10.85
CA LEU A 7 0.76 -17.60 9.83
C LEU A 7 0.47 -16.38 8.93
N PHE A 8 0.57 -16.53 7.59
CA PHE A 8 0.31 -15.45 6.63
C PHE A 8 -0.71 -15.82 5.55
N PRO A 9 -1.92 -15.29 5.57
CA PRO A 9 -2.86 -15.36 4.44
C PRO A 9 -3.04 -14.04 3.68
N TYR A 10 -3.50 -14.13 2.47
CA TYR A 10 -4.00 -13.12 1.51
C TYR A 10 -3.05 -12.65 0.40
N THR A 11 -3.31 -13.08 -0.86
CA THR A 11 -3.34 -12.34 -2.13
C THR A 11 -3.21 -13.21 -3.39
N THR A 12 -3.64 -12.75 -4.61
CA THR A 12 -3.49 -13.42 -5.92
C THR A 12 -2.06 -13.37 -6.47
N LEU A 13 -1.73 -14.18 -7.52
CA LEU A 13 -0.38 -14.51 -8.00
C LEU A 13 0.58 -13.30 -8.18
N PHE A 14 0.10 -12.18 -8.72
CA PHE A 14 0.89 -10.93 -8.84
C PHE A 14 0.90 -10.07 -7.57
N ARG A 15 0.08 -10.38 -6.59
CA ARG A 15 -0.14 -9.62 -5.36
C ARG A 15 0.59 -10.24 -4.17
N SER A 16 1.25 -11.38 -4.36
CA SER A 16 1.92 -12.17 -3.32
C SER A 16 3.37 -11.79 -3.07
N ILE A 17 3.95 -10.90 -3.87
CA ILE A 17 5.39 -10.60 -3.80
C ILE A 17 5.77 -10.14 -2.39
N GLY A 18 5.09 -9.14 -1.84
CA GLY A 18 5.37 -8.62 -0.50
C GLY A 18 5.21 -9.69 0.58
N LYS A 19 4.12 -10.47 0.55
CA LYS A 19 3.89 -11.57 1.48
C LYS A 19 4.96 -12.65 1.37
N ASN A 20 5.32 -13.04 0.16
CA ASN A 20 6.33 -14.07 -0.05
C ASN A 20 7.72 -13.60 0.39
N ILE A 21 8.07 -12.33 0.19
CA ILE A 21 9.31 -11.74 0.71
C ILE A 21 9.32 -11.83 2.24
N VAL A 22 8.24 -11.41 2.93
CA VAL A 22 8.13 -11.52 4.39
C VAL A 22 8.26 -12.97 4.85
N THR A 23 7.59 -13.91 4.16
CA THR A 23 7.69 -15.35 4.47
C THR A 23 9.14 -15.83 4.41
N VAL A 24 9.84 -15.54 3.31
CA VAL A 24 11.25 -15.94 3.13
C VAL A 24 12.15 -15.27 4.17
N VAL A 25 11.98 -13.98 4.40
CA VAL A 25 12.77 -13.22 5.38
C VAL A 25 12.59 -13.78 6.79
N LEU A 26 11.38 -14.12 7.21
CA LEU A 26 11.12 -14.76 8.50
C LEU A 26 11.73 -16.17 8.56
N GLN A 27 11.55 -17.00 7.51
CA GLN A 27 12.12 -18.34 7.45
C GLN A 27 13.65 -18.32 7.53
N CYS A 28 14.31 -17.37 6.84
CA CYS A 28 15.75 -17.17 6.94
C CYS A 28 16.24 -16.75 8.34
N ASN A 29 15.33 -16.28 9.20
CA ASN A 29 15.61 -15.87 10.58
C ASN A 29 15.01 -16.85 11.62
N ASN A 30 14.92 -18.12 11.28
CA ASN A 30 14.51 -19.23 12.15
C ASN A 30 13.05 -19.16 12.65
N PHE A 31 12.14 -18.52 11.91
CA PHE A 31 10.71 -18.62 12.14
C PHE A 31 10.13 -19.74 11.29
N GLU A 32 9.28 -20.56 11.86
CA GLU A 32 8.45 -21.49 11.11
C GLU A 32 7.24 -20.72 10.56
N VAL A 33 7.05 -20.69 9.23
CA VAL A 33 6.00 -19.90 8.59
C VAL A 33 5.04 -20.78 7.82
N ALA A 34 3.80 -20.88 8.30
CA ALA A 34 2.71 -21.50 7.57
C ALA A 34 2.10 -20.50 6.57
N ASN A 35 2.46 -20.65 5.30
CA ASN A 35 1.96 -19.80 4.23
C ASN A 35 0.64 -20.36 3.68
N MET A 36 -0.49 -19.70 3.99
CA MET A 36 -1.83 -20.16 3.60
C MET A 36 -2.24 -19.77 2.17
N GLY A 37 -1.37 -19.10 1.40
CA GLY A 37 -1.72 -18.67 0.05
C GLY A 37 -2.47 -17.35 0.04
N VAL A 38 -3.58 -17.26 -0.71
CA VAL A 38 -4.23 -16.00 -1.06
C VAL A 38 -5.75 -16.09 -0.93
N MET A 39 -6.40 -14.99 -0.59
CA MET A 39 -7.86 -14.90 -0.44
C MET A 39 -8.45 -15.97 0.52
N VAL A 40 -7.76 -16.19 1.64
CA VAL A 40 -8.19 -17.19 2.64
C VAL A 40 -9.27 -16.58 3.53
N PRO A 41 -10.41 -17.24 3.72
CA PRO A 41 -11.46 -16.78 4.61
C PRO A 41 -10.99 -16.67 6.06
N CYS A 42 -11.51 -15.69 6.81
CA CYS A 42 -11.18 -15.49 8.23
C CYS A 42 -11.28 -16.78 9.05
N ALA A 43 -12.38 -17.54 8.89
CA ALA A 43 -12.60 -18.79 9.64
C ALA A 43 -11.48 -19.82 9.42
N GLU A 44 -10.95 -19.93 8.20
CA GLU A 44 -9.83 -20.84 7.89
C GLU A 44 -8.51 -20.33 8.47
N ILE A 45 -8.30 -19.01 8.49
CA ILE A 45 -7.13 -18.39 9.14
C ILE A 45 -7.10 -18.75 10.62
N LEU A 46 -8.20 -18.49 11.32
CA LEU A 46 -8.29 -18.73 12.76
C LEU A 46 -8.22 -20.24 13.10
N LYS A 47 -8.86 -21.08 12.29
CA LYS A 47 -8.77 -22.53 12.43
C LYS A 47 -7.32 -23.01 12.29
N ARG A 48 -6.65 -22.61 11.23
CA ARG A 48 -5.25 -23.01 10.96
C ARG A 48 -4.29 -22.49 12.02
N ALA A 49 -4.49 -21.27 12.51
CA ALA A 49 -3.68 -20.71 13.58
C ALA A 49 -3.76 -21.57 14.87
N LYS A 50 -4.94 -22.08 15.21
CA LYS A 50 -5.13 -23.00 16.33
C LYS A 50 -4.49 -24.37 16.09
N GLU A 51 -4.70 -24.96 14.91
CA GLU A 51 -4.13 -26.27 14.53
C GLU A 51 -2.62 -26.27 14.60
N GLU A 52 -1.99 -25.19 14.13
CA GLU A 52 -0.53 -25.02 14.15
C GLU A 52 -0.01 -24.47 15.49
N ASN A 53 -0.90 -24.14 16.44
CA ASN A 53 -0.54 -23.44 17.67
C ASN A 53 0.34 -22.21 17.39
N ALA A 54 -0.13 -21.35 16.47
CA ALA A 54 0.64 -20.22 15.99
C ALA A 54 0.88 -19.18 17.08
N ASP A 55 2.12 -18.67 17.14
CA ASP A 55 2.52 -17.61 18.07
C ASP A 55 2.19 -16.21 17.55
N ILE A 56 2.06 -16.05 16.23
CA ILE A 56 1.73 -14.79 15.55
C ILE A 56 0.83 -15.07 14.35
N VAL A 57 -0.17 -14.22 14.13
CA VAL A 57 -0.94 -14.17 12.89
C VAL A 57 -0.51 -12.94 12.09
N GLY A 58 -0.19 -13.11 10.80
CA GLY A 58 0.21 -12.00 9.93
C GLY A 58 -0.74 -11.83 8.74
N LEU A 59 -1.17 -10.61 8.48
CA LEU A 59 -2.02 -10.25 7.35
C LEU A 59 -1.32 -9.28 6.42
N SER A 60 -1.41 -9.52 5.10
CA SER A 60 -0.85 -8.63 4.09
C SER A 60 -1.94 -8.15 3.13
N GLY A 61 -2.22 -6.85 3.10
CA GLY A 61 -3.24 -6.23 2.26
C GLY A 61 -2.64 -5.53 1.04
N LEU A 62 -3.27 -5.71 -0.13
CA LEU A 62 -2.86 -5.02 -1.35
C LEU A 62 -3.94 -4.12 -1.94
N ILE A 63 -5.21 -4.44 -1.71
CA ILE A 63 -6.35 -3.70 -2.24
C ILE A 63 -7.22 -3.18 -1.10
N THR A 64 -7.95 -2.10 -1.35
CA THR A 64 -8.77 -1.45 -0.33
C THR A 64 -9.73 -2.39 0.43
N PRO A 65 -10.41 -3.34 -0.21
CA PRO A 65 -11.25 -4.31 0.51
C PRO A 65 -10.51 -5.14 1.56
N SER A 66 -9.20 -5.36 1.41
CA SER A 66 -8.40 -6.09 2.42
C SER A 66 -8.38 -5.40 3.77
N LEU A 67 -8.58 -4.08 3.82
CA LEU A 67 -8.57 -3.30 5.07
C LEU A 67 -9.78 -3.64 5.96
N GLU A 68 -10.94 -3.85 5.34
CA GLU A 68 -12.17 -4.27 6.05
C GLU A 68 -12.03 -5.69 6.56
N GLU A 69 -11.48 -6.60 5.74
CA GLU A 69 -11.22 -7.98 6.13
C GLU A 69 -10.22 -8.07 7.30
N MET A 70 -9.18 -7.24 7.33
CA MET A 70 -8.25 -7.18 8.45
C MET A 70 -8.93 -6.74 9.75
N THR A 71 -9.85 -5.80 9.65
CA THR A 71 -10.67 -5.36 10.79
C THR A 71 -11.57 -6.49 11.26
N TYR A 72 -12.19 -7.22 10.32
CA TYR A 72 -13.03 -8.37 10.63
C TYR A 72 -12.24 -9.51 11.30
N VAL A 73 -11.03 -9.82 10.81
CA VAL A 73 -10.16 -10.82 11.46
C VAL A 73 -9.84 -10.41 12.91
N ALA A 74 -9.52 -9.14 13.15
CA ALA A 74 -9.26 -8.65 14.52
C ALA A 74 -10.50 -8.81 15.42
N GLN A 75 -11.71 -8.54 14.92
CA GLN A 75 -12.96 -8.75 15.65
C GLN A 75 -13.20 -10.21 15.98
N GLU A 76 -12.96 -11.12 15.03
CA GLU A 76 -13.15 -12.55 15.25
C GLU A 76 -12.08 -13.12 16.20
N MET A 77 -10.84 -12.64 16.15
CA MET A 77 -9.81 -12.97 17.15
C MET A 77 -10.23 -12.52 18.56
N GLN A 78 -10.88 -11.38 18.69
CA GLN A 78 -11.41 -10.89 19.98
C GLN A 78 -12.55 -11.76 20.51
N ARG A 79 -13.42 -12.27 19.64
CA ARG A 79 -14.54 -13.14 20.01
C ARG A 79 -14.11 -14.53 20.42
N ASP A 80 -12.99 -14.97 19.94
CA ASP A 80 -12.47 -16.31 20.16
C ASP A 80 -11.54 -16.35 21.38
N ASP A 81 -11.92 -17.12 22.39
CA ASP A 81 -11.22 -17.23 23.68
C ASP A 81 -9.75 -17.65 23.51
N TRP A 82 -9.46 -18.53 22.56
CA TRP A 82 -8.10 -19.02 22.34
C TRP A 82 -7.12 -17.91 21.96
N PHE A 83 -7.55 -16.95 21.10
CA PHE A 83 -6.74 -15.80 20.72
C PHE A 83 -6.71 -14.73 21.81
N ARG A 84 -7.87 -14.47 22.41
CA ARG A 84 -8.02 -13.42 23.43
C ARG A 84 -7.23 -13.74 24.69
N GLU A 85 -7.33 -14.97 25.23
CA GLU A 85 -6.61 -15.35 26.44
C GLU A 85 -5.10 -15.44 26.24
N ARG A 86 -4.67 -15.91 25.07
CA ARG A 86 -3.25 -16.02 24.72
C ARG A 86 -2.65 -14.71 24.20
N GLN A 87 -3.47 -13.70 23.95
CA GLN A 87 -3.03 -12.40 23.41
C GLN A 87 -2.18 -12.56 22.13
N ILE A 88 -2.58 -13.47 21.22
CA ILE A 88 -1.84 -13.78 20.01
C ILE A 88 -1.63 -12.51 19.18
N PRO A 89 -0.39 -12.10 18.89
CA PRO A 89 -0.12 -10.89 18.10
C PRO A 89 -0.65 -10.97 16.69
N LEU A 90 -1.21 -9.85 16.21
CA LEU A 90 -1.67 -9.66 14.84
C LEU A 90 -0.76 -8.67 14.12
N MET A 91 0.04 -9.13 13.17
CA MET A 91 0.91 -8.30 12.33
C MET A 91 0.17 -7.86 11.06
N ILE A 92 0.15 -6.56 10.79
CA ILE A 92 -0.54 -5.94 9.65
C ILE A 92 0.49 -5.33 8.70
N GLY A 93 0.49 -5.76 7.45
CA GLY A 93 1.38 -5.23 6.42
C GLY A 93 0.74 -5.20 5.03
N GLY A 94 1.49 -4.75 4.05
CA GLY A 94 1.07 -4.68 2.65
C GLY A 94 0.82 -3.26 2.14
N ALA A 95 0.72 -3.11 0.82
CA ALA A 95 0.79 -1.82 0.13
C ALA A 95 -0.37 -0.85 0.46
N THR A 96 -1.54 -1.36 0.85
CA THR A 96 -2.70 -0.53 1.20
C THR A 96 -2.79 -0.21 2.67
N THR A 97 -1.96 -0.82 3.50
CA THR A 97 -2.00 -0.63 4.95
C THR A 97 -1.18 0.58 5.38
N SER A 98 -1.51 1.15 6.52
CA SER A 98 -0.74 2.22 7.14
C SER A 98 -0.81 2.14 8.65
N ARG A 99 0.18 2.74 9.32
CA ARG A 99 0.22 2.84 10.78
C ARG A 99 -1.04 3.51 11.35
N VAL A 100 -1.49 4.60 10.70
CA VAL A 100 -2.70 5.32 11.11
C VAL A 100 -3.94 4.45 10.97
N HIS A 101 -4.10 3.76 9.83
CA HIS A 101 -5.24 2.85 9.62
C HIS A 101 -5.25 1.71 10.64
N THR A 102 -4.10 1.09 10.87
CA THR A 102 -3.96 0.02 11.86
C THR A 102 -4.33 0.52 13.27
N ALA A 103 -3.81 1.69 13.68
CA ALA A 103 -4.08 2.26 15.01
C ALA A 103 -5.54 2.68 15.21
N VAL A 104 -6.21 3.19 14.15
CA VAL A 104 -7.55 3.79 14.25
C VAL A 104 -8.65 2.77 13.95
N LYS A 105 -8.44 1.85 13.00
CA LYS A 105 -9.49 0.98 12.47
C LYS A 105 -9.36 -0.49 12.86
N ILE A 106 -8.14 -1.00 13.07
CA ILE A 106 -7.95 -2.43 13.34
C ILE A 106 -7.70 -2.68 14.83
N ALA A 107 -6.71 -2.00 15.41
CA ALA A 107 -6.28 -2.21 16.80
C ALA A 107 -7.40 -2.03 17.85
N PRO A 108 -8.40 -1.13 17.69
CA PRO A 108 -9.47 -1.01 18.66
C PRO A 108 -10.41 -2.23 18.77
N HIS A 109 -10.30 -3.18 17.84
CA HIS A 109 -11.17 -4.35 17.79
C HIS A 109 -10.55 -5.62 18.36
N TYR A 110 -9.31 -5.53 18.86
CA TYR A 110 -8.63 -6.68 19.47
C TYR A 110 -7.71 -6.23 20.63
N ASP A 111 -7.88 -6.84 21.79
CA ASP A 111 -7.12 -6.52 23.01
C ASP A 111 -5.66 -7.01 22.94
N GLY A 112 -5.38 -8.02 22.12
CA GLY A 112 -4.04 -8.49 21.84
C GLY A 112 -3.22 -7.47 21.03
N PRO A 113 -1.90 -7.66 20.90
CA PRO A 113 -1.05 -6.75 20.16
C PRO A 113 -1.37 -6.74 18.67
N VAL A 114 -1.73 -5.58 18.12
CA VAL A 114 -1.92 -5.37 16.66
C VAL A 114 -0.81 -4.46 16.15
N VAL A 115 0.09 -4.96 15.32
CA VAL A 115 1.32 -4.25 14.96
C VAL A 115 1.39 -3.98 13.46
N TYR A 116 1.54 -2.71 13.09
CA TYR A 116 1.83 -2.34 11.71
C TYR A 116 3.30 -2.59 11.36
N VAL A 117 3.51 -3.32 10.26
CA VAL A 117 4.83 -3.63 9.71
C VAL A 117 4.97 -2.95 8.34
N PRO A 118 5.78 -1.89 8.22
CA PRO A 118 5.87 -1.09 7.00
C PRO A 118 6.48 -1.84 5.81
N ASP A 119 7.43 -2.72 6.08
CA ASP A 119 8.15 -3.48 5.07
C ASP A 119 8.66 -4.83 5.59
N ALA A 120 9.13 -5.67 4.67
CA ALA A 120 9.59 -7.01 5.00
C ALA A 120 10.84 -7.03 5.91
N SER A 121 11.71 -6.02 5.82
CA SER A 121 12.93 -5.95 6.64
C SER A 121 12.62 -5.75 8.12
N ARG A 122 11.51 -5.08 8.42
CA ARG A 122 11.04 -4.84 9.78
C ARG A 122 10.30 -6.04 10.38
N SER A 123 9.86 -7.00 9.57
CA SER A 123 9.07 -8.14 10.05
C SER A 123 9.81 -8.97 11.09
N VAL A 124 11.09 -9.22 10.91
CA VAL A 124 11.91 -10.01 11.83
C VAL A 124 12.07 -9.33 13.18
N SER A 125 12.45 -8.06 13.19
CA SER A 125 12.64 -7.32 14.44
C SER A 125 11.33 -7.19 15.23
N VAL A 126 10.21 -6.96 14.55
CA VAL A 126 8.89 -6.90 15.17
C VAL A 126 8.49 -8.26 15.74
N ALA A 127 8.59 -9.34 14.96
CA ALA A 127 8.27 -10.68 15.43
C ALA A 127 9.14 -11.10 16.62
N SER A 128 10.45 -10.84 16.56
CA SER A 128 11.37 -11.12 17.66
C SER A 128 11.02 -10.33 18.93
N SER A 129 10.65 -9.05 18.78
CA SER A 129 10.24 -8.23 19.93
C SER A 129 8.95 -8.70 20.57
N LEU A 130 7.98 -9.17 19.76
CA LEU A 130 6.70 -9.70 20.24
C LEU A 130 6.83 -11.01 20.99
N LEU A 131 7.81 -11.84 20.64
CA LEU A 131 8.02 -13.18 21.22
C LEU A 131 9.12 -13.22 22.30
N SER A 132 9.75 -12.09 22.59
CA SER A 132 10.77 -12.01 23.61
C SER A 132 10.16 -11.86 25.00
N ASP A 133 10.50 -12.74 25.93
CA ASP A 133 10.04 -12.67 27.32
C ASP A 133 10.43 -11.36 28.01
N GLU A 134 11.58 -10.77 27.66
CA GLU A 134 12.10 -9.55 28.26
C GLU A 134 11.55 -8.27 27.63
N SER A 135 11.49 -8.21 26.29
CA SER A 135 11.19 -6.99 25.56
C SER A 135 9.71 -6.84 25.16
N ALA A 136 8.94 -7.94 25.09
CA ALA A 136 7.56 -7.90 24.59
C ALA A 136 6.67 -6.95 25.39
N LYS A 137 6.74 -6.97 26.71
CA LYS A 137 5.90 -6.11 27.57
C LYS A 137 6.14 -4.63 27.29
N LYS A 138 7.40 -4.23 27.21
CA LYS A 138 7.77 -2.84 26.91
C LYS A 138 7.37 -2.46 25.49
N PHE A 139 7.67 -3.30 24.52
CA PHE A 139 7.33 -3.08 23.12
C PHE A 139 5.80 -2.90 22.91
N ILE A 140 5.00 -3.77 23.54
CA ILE A 140 3.53 -3.70 23.46
C ILE A 140 3.01 -2.43 24.15
N GLN A 141 3.60 -2.02 25.30
CA GLN A 141 3.20 -0.80 25.97
C GLN A 141 3.53 0.45 25.13
N ASP A 142 4.74 0.54 24.62
CA ASP A 142 5.17 1.64 23.75
C ASP A 142 4.27 1.74 22.49
N LEU A 143 3.90 0.59 21.93
CA LEU A 143 2.97 0.51 20.80
C LEU A 143 1.57 1.04 21.15
N ARG A 144 1.03 0.65 22.31
CA ARG A 144 -0.28 1.10 22.78
C ARG A 144 -0.30 2.60 23.00
N ASP A 145 0.71 3.15 23.66
CA ASP A 145 0.85 4.58 23.92
C ASP A 145 0.96 5.38 22.61
N ASP A 146 1.72 4.87 21.65
CA ASP A 146 1.81 5.47 20.33
C ASP A 146 0.47 5.45 19.59
N TYR A 147 -0.27 4.35 19.65
CA TYR A 147 -1.58 4.24 19.00
C TYR A 147 -2.63 5.14 19.64
N VAL A 148 -2.57 5.37 20.97
CA VAL A 148 -3.41 6.37 21.64
C VAL A 148 -3.12 7.75 21.05
N ARG A 149 -1.86 8.14 20.99
CA ARG A 149 -1.45 9.43 20.41
C ARG A 149 -1.89 9.59 18.95
N ILE A 150 -1.74 8.55 18.13
CA ILE A 150 -2.20 8.57 16.73
C ILE A 150 -3.72 8.76 16.64
N ARG A 151 -4.49 8.07 17.48
CA ARG A 151 -5.96 8.22 17.51
C ARG A 151 -6.38 9.63 17.93
N GLU A 152 -5.74 10.22 18.92
CA GLU A 152 -6.00 11.60 19.36
C GLU A 152 -5.68 12.60 18.24
N GLN A 153 -4.53 12.45 17.59
CA GLN A 153 -4.16 13.31 16.46
C GLN A 153 -5.14 13.15 15.28
N HIS A 154 -5.58 11.93 15.03
CA HIS A 154 -6.56 11.66 13.97
C HIS A 154 -7.95 12.24 14.30
N ALA A 155 -8.41 12.13 15.55
CA ALA A 155 -9.66 12.69 16.01
C ALA A 155 -9.64 14.23 15.95
N ASN A 156 -8.50 14.85 16.22
CA ASN A 156 -8.31 16.31 16.20
C ASN A 156 -8.10 16.87 14.77
N LYS A 157 -7.88 16.03 13.77
CA LYS A 157 -7.88 16.49 12.38
C LYS A 157 -9.29 16.93 12.01
N LYS A 158 -9.45 18.23 11.75
CA LYS A 158 -10.71 18.74 11.16
C LYS A 158 -10.94 18.00 9.85
N ALA A 159 -11.90 17.10 9.85
CA ALA A 159 -12.35 16.48 8.61
C ALA A 159 -12.80 17.58 7.66
N THR A 160 -12.36 17.55 6.42
CA THR A 160 -12.93 18.42 5.38
C THR A 160 -14.44 18.16 5.39
N PRO A 161 -15.26 19.20 5.62
CA PRO A 161 -16.69 18.99 5.71
C PRO A 161 -17.21 18.38 4.40
N THR A 162 -17.84 17.23 4.52
CA THR A 162 -18.49 16.58 3.38
C THR A 162 -19.86 17.21 3.16
N ILE A 163 -20.23 17.40 1.90
CA ILE A 163 -21.56 17.83 1.52
C ILE A 163 -22.45 16.62 1.26
N SER A 164 -23.78 16.79 1.39
CA SER A 164 -24.70 15.72 1.01
C SER A 164 -24.66 15.42 -0.48
N LEU A 165 -25.05 14.21 -0.88
CA LEU A 165 -25.13 13.83 -2.29
C LEU A 165 -26.07 14.75 -3.09
N GLU A 166 -27.16 15.19 -2.46
CA GLU A 166 -28.09 16.14 -3.06
C GLU A 166 -27.42 17.49 -3.32
N ALA A 167 -26.67 18.01 -2.34
CA ALA A 167 -25.92 19.25 -2.48
C ALA A 167 -24.83 19.12 -3.55
N ALA A 168 -24.13 17.99 -3.62
CA ALA A 168 -23.13 17.72 -4.65
C ALA A 168 -23.76 17.70 -6.05
N ARG A 169 -24.92 17.07 -6.21
CA ARG A 169 -25.68 17.07 -7.47
C ARG A 169 -26.12 18.47 -7.91
N LYS A 170 -26.53 19.31 -6.97
CA LYS A 170 -26.87 20.71 -7.26
C LYS A 170 -25.65 21.55 -7.63
N ASN A 171 -24.49 21.22 -7.06
CA ASN A 171 -23.22 21.91 -7.31
C ASN A 171 -22.40 21.30 -8.47
N ARG A 172 -23.01 20.43 -9.28
CA ARG A 172 -22.33 19.87 -10.45
C ARG A 172 -22.04 20.97 -11.47
N GLU A 173 -20.96 20.83 -12.21
CA GLU A 173 -20.67 21.70 -13.34
C GLU A 173 -21.73 21.50 -14.45
N MET A 174 -22.32 22.59 -14.87
CA MET A 174 -23.34 22.60 -15.93
C MET A 174 -22.68 23.08 -17.22
N ILE A 175 -22.25 22.13 -18.04
CA ILE A 175 -21.67 22.44 -19.36
C ILE A 175 -22.81 22.70 -20.32
N ASP A 176 -22.80 23.89 -20.95
CA ASP A 176 -23.73 24.21 -22.03
C ASP A 176 -23.25 23.59 -23.35
N TRP A 177 -23.74 22.39 -23.64
CA TRP A 177 -23.41 21.65 -24.87
C TRP A 177 -23.96 22.31 -26.14
N SER A 178 -24.84 23.35 -26.04
CA SER A 178 -25.28 24.10 -27.20
C SER A 178 -24.24 25.11 -27.69
N SER A 179 -23.38 25.58 -26.76
CA SER A 179 -22.29 26.54 -27.04
C SER A 179 -20.93 25.90 -27.18
N TYR A 180 -20.77 24.66 -26.69
CA TYR A 180 -19.49 23.93 -26.73
C TYR A 180 -19.57 22.67 -27.59
N VAL A 181 -18.82 22.66 -28.67
CA VAL A 181 -18.68 21.48 -29.53
C VAL A 181 -17.35 20.79 -29.21
N PRO A 182 -17.38 19.56 -28.68
CA PRO A 182 -16.14 18.81 -28.40
C PRO A 182 -15.31 18.60 -29.66
N GLU A 183 -13.98 18.73 -29.53
CA GLU A 183 -13.11 18.43 -30.67
C GLU A 183 -13.20 16.97 -31.07
N LYS A 184 -13.47 16.73 -32.36
CA LYS A 184 -13.58 15.38 -32.91
C LYS A 184 -12.21 14.71 -32.93
N PRO A 185 -12.04 13.53 -32.28
CA PRO A 185 -10.81 12.79 -32.36
C PRO A 185 -10.42 12.41 -33.78
N LYS A 186 -9.13 12.33 -34.09
CA LYS A 186 -8.63 11.94 -35.43
C LYS A 186 -9.02 10.50 -35.80
N PHE A 187 -9.41 9.68 -34.83
CA PHE A 187 -9.92 8.33 -35.02
C PHE A 187 -10.90 7.94 -33.92
N ILE A 188 -11.82 7.04 -34.20
CA ILE A 188 -12.72 6.42 -33.24
C ILE A 188 -12.37 4.93 -33.15
N GLY A 189 -12.54 4.33 -31.98
CA GLY A 189 -12.18 2.94 -31.67
C GLY A 189 -10.76 2.77 -31.22
N ARG A 190 -10.26 1.54 -31.22
CA ARG A 190 -8.96 1.15 -30.68
C ARG A 190 -7.86 1.29 -31.72
N ARG A 191 -6.74 1.91 -31.34
CA ARG A 191 -5.51 1.96 -32.13
C ARG A 191 -4.33 1.42 -31.30
N VAL A 192 -3.55 0.54 -31.90
CA VAL A 192 -2.37 -0.07 -31.31
C VAL A 192 -1.13 0.63 -31.88
N PHE A 193 -0.24 1.08 -31.02
CA PHE A 193 1.07 1.62 -31.36
C PHE A 193 2.10 0.59 -30.94
N LYS A 194 2.91 0.14 -31.88
CA LYS A 194 4.02 -0.79 -31.64
C LYS A 194 5.33 -0.05 -31.80
N ASN A 195 6.27 -0.35 -30.86
CA ASN A 195 7.62 0.22 -30.86
C ASN A 195 7.62 1.74 -31.02
N PHE A 196 6.83 2.43 -30.17
CA PHE A 196 6.75 3.89 -30.19
C PHE A 196 8.11 4.50 -29.83
N ALA A 197 8.50 5.57 -30.49
CA ALA A 197 9.81 6.16 -30.33
C ALA A 197 10.06 6.60 -28.87
N LEU A 198 11.05 6.00 -28.19
CA LEU A 198 11.41 6.34 -26.82
C LEU A 198 11.86 7.80 -26.70
N SER A 199 12.48 8.35 -27.73
CA SER A 199 12.87 9.77 -27.80
C SER A 199 11.68 10.74 -27.72
N ASP A 200 10.51 10.31 -28.19
CA ASP A 200 9.30 11.11 -28.08
C ASP A 200 8.67 11.00 -26.70
N ILE A 201 8.67 9.81 -26.12
CA ILE A 201 8.18 9.59 -24.75
C ILE A 201 9.04 10.37 -23.74
N ALA A 202 10.36 10.36 -23.93
CA ALA A 202 11.32 11.03 -23.04
C ALA A 202 11.07 12.54 -22.88
N LYS A 203 10.44 13.18 -23.88
CA LYS A 203 10.08 14.62 -23.81
C LYS A 203 9.00 14.92 -22.77
N TYR A 204 8.24 13.90 -22.35
CA TYR A 204 7.09 14.03 -21.44
C TYR A 204 7.32 13.39 -20.07
N ILE A 205 8.57 13.08 -19.71
CA ILE A 205 8.89 12.52 -18.39
C ILE A 205 8.58 13.55 -17.30
N ASP A 206 7.76 13.14 -16.33
CA ASP A 206 7.67 13.81 -15.04
C ASP A 206 8.83 13.35 -14.14
N TRP A 207 9.76 14.26 -13.89
CA TRP A 207 10.93 13.98 -13.09
C TRP A 207 10.67 14.03 -11.56
N THR A 208 9.55 14.57 -11.13
CA THR A 208 9.24 14.68 -9.69
C THR A 208 9.20 13.33 -8.97
N PRO A 209 8.51 12.28 -9.50
CA PRO A 209 8.55 10.95 -8.90
C PRO A 209 9.95 10.31 -8.89
N PHE A 210 10.78 10.63 -9.90
CA PHE A 210 12.16 10.15 -9.93
C PHE A 210 12.95 10.66 -8.71
N PHE A 211 12.91 11.98 -8.43
CA PHE A 211 13.58 12.54 -7.25
C PHE A 211 13.03 11.99 -5.93
N GLN A 212 11.73 11.78 -5.84
CA GLN A 212 11.10 11.15 -4.66
C GLN A 212 11.64 9.74 -4.40
N THR A 213 11.92 8.96 -5.45
CA THR A 213 12.50 7.61 -5.33
C THR A 213 13.92 7.64 -4.75
N TRP A 214 14.64 8.74 -4.94
CA TRP A 214 15.97 8.99 -4.37
C TRP A 214 15.91 9.73 -3.03
N ASP A 215 14.75 9.80 -2.38
CA ASP A 215 14.50 10.50 -1.11
C ASP A 215 14.85 12.00 -1.17
N LEU A 216 14.80 12.60 -2.36
CA LEU A 216 15.05 14.03 -2.56
C LEU A 216 13.71 14.78 -2.58
N ALA A 217 13.48 15.62 -1.57
CA ALA A 217 12.25 16.39 -1.43
C ALA A 217 12.29 17.67 -2.27
N GLY A 218 11.33 17.82 -3.18
CA GLY A 218 11.19 19.02 -4.01
C GLY A 218 10.44 18.74 -5.30
N LYS A 219 10.01 19.81 -5.97
CA LYS A 219 9.35 19.71 -7.28
C LYS A 219 10.34 20.06 -8.40
N PHE A 220 10.34 19.25 -9.46
CA PHE A 220 11.11 19.57 -10.66
C PHE A 220 10.44 20.75 -11.42
N PRO A 221 11.20 21.71 -11.98
CA PRO A 221 12.68 21.80 -11.99
C PRO A 221 13.28 22.50 -10.75
N ALA A 222 12.48 23.13 -9.89
CA ALA A 222 12.98 23.95 -8.77
C ALA A 222 13.90 23.20 -7.81
N ILE A 223 13.75 21.88 -7.66
CA ILE A 223 14.61 21.03 -6.83
C ILE A 223 16.10 21.12 -7.22
N LEU A 224 16.40 21.42 -8.46
CA LEU A 224 17.79 21.54 -8.94
C LEU A 224 18.51 22.75 -8.35
N ASP A 225 17.77 23.77 -7.92
CA ASP A 225 18.31 25.03 -7.36
C ASP A 225 18.07 25.11 -5.84
N ASP A 226 17.61 24.01 -5.21
CA ASP A 226 17.40 23.94 -3.78
C ASP A 226 18.73 24.08 -3.01
N GLU A 227 18.73 24.85 -1.94
CA GLU A 227 19.94 25.14 -1.14
C GLU A 227 20.50 23.90 -0.42
N VAL A 228 19.64 22.95 -0.07
CA VAL A 228 20.01 21.75 0.71
C VAL A 228 20.28 20.56 -0.20
N VAL A 229 19.35 20.23 -1.08
CA VAL A 229 19.39 19.00 -1.88
C VAL A 229 19.81 19.25 -3.34
N GLY A 230 19.91 20.48 -3.80
CA GLY A 230 20.11 20.83 -5.21
C GLY A 230 21.40 20.29 -5.81
N VAL A 231 22.48 20.21 -5.04
CA VAL A 231 23.76 19.66 -5.52
C VAL A 231 23.62 18.18 -5.85
N GLU A 232 23.02 17.40 -4.96
CA GLU A 232 22.80 15.96 -5.17
C GLU A 232 21.72 15.72 -6.23
N ALA A 233 20.66 16.54 -6.24
CA ALA A 233 19.62 16.48 -7.25
C ALA A 233 20.18 16.68 -8.68
N ARG A 234 21.05 17.66 -8.88
CA ARG A 234 21.72 17.85 -10.18
C ARG A 234 22.54 16.65 -10.60
N LYS A 235 23.34 16.11 -9.67
CA LYS A 235 24.19 14.94 -9.96
C LYS A 235 23.36 13.73 -10.39
N VAL A 236 22.35 13.38 -9.59
CA VAL A 236 21.45 12.25 -9.88
C VAL A 236 20.69 12.48 -11.18
N PHE A 237 20.29 13.71 -11.47
CA PHE A 237 19.61 14.09 -12.72
C PHE A 237 20.51 13.93 -13.95
N GLU A 238 21.78 14.38 -13.88
CA GLU A 238 22.72 14.20 -14.99
C GLU A 238 23.03 12.72 -15.25
N ASP A 239 23.20 11.91 -14.21
CA ASP A 239 23.40 10.48 -14.33
C ASP A 239 22.17 9.80 -14.97
N ALA A 240 20.97 10.21 -14.56
CA ALA A 240 19.72 9.71 -15.14
C ALA A 240 19.58 10.09 -16.63
N LYS A 241 19.89 11.31 -17.00
CA LYS A 241 19.89 11.75 -18.40
C LYS A 241 20.89 10.98 -19.25
N ALA A 242 22.10 10.77 -18.74
CA ALA A 242 23.12 9.99 -19.43
C ALA A 242 22.70 8.54 -19.64
N LEU A 243 22.04 7.93 -18.64
CA LEU A 243 21.49 6.58 -18.75
C LEU A 243 20.31 6.53 -19.74
N LEU A 244 19.39 7.49 -19.67
CA LEU A 244 18.25 7.59 -20.58
C LEU A 244 18.72 7.72 -22.04
N ASP A 245 19.72 8.50 -22.30
CA ASP A 245 20.35 8.63 -23.62
C ASP A 245 20.91 7.29 -24.14
N LYS A 246 21.59 6.52 -23.27
CA LYS A 246 22.10 5.17 -23.61
C LYS A 246 20.94 4.21 -23.92
N LEU A 247 19.88 4.24 -23.12
CA LEU A 247 18.68 3.42 -23.32
C LEU A 247 18.02 3.69 -24.68
N ILE A 248 17.89 4.98 -25.03
CA ILE A 248 17.26 5.41 -26.28
C ILE A 248 18.15 5.03 -27.48
N LYS A 249 19.43 5.38 -27.44
CA LYS A 249 20.38 5.11 -28.54
C LYS A 249 20.62 3.60 -28.73
N GLY A 250 20.68 2.85 -27.64
CA GLY A 250 20.88 1.41 -27.67
C GLY A 250 19.62 0.59 -27.94
N GLN A 251 18.45 1.24 -27.99
CA GLN A 251 17.14 0.59 -28.14
C GLN A 251 16.95 -0.58 -27.13
N TRP A 252 17.35 -0.36 -25.86
CA TRP A 252 17.30 -1.39 -24.85
C TRP A 252 15.87 -1.73 -24.40
N LEU A 253 14.94 -0.83 -24.65
CA LEU A 253 13.52 -0.98 -24.28
C LEU A 253 12.64 -0.75 -25.51
N GLN A 254 11.51 -1.43 -25.52
CA GLN A 254 10.44 -1.23 -26.50
C GLN A 254 9.21 -0.68 -25.80
N ALA A 255 8.58 0.33 -26.39
CA ALA A 255 7.34 0.91 -25.87
C ALA A 255 6.17 0.58 -26.79
N ASP A 256 5.22 -0.16 -26.27
CA ASP A 256 3.94 -0.46 -26.95
C ASP A 256 2.80 0.24 -26.20
N ALA A 257 1.84 0.78 -26.92
CA ALA A 257 0.68 1.44 -26.36
C ALA A 257 -0.62 1.07 -27.09
N VAL A 258 -1.71 1.12 -26.35
CA VAL A 258 -3.07 1.01 -26.91
C VAL A 258 -3.86 2.24 -26.50
N VAL A 259 -4.43 2.95 -27.46
CA VAL A 259 -5.29 4.11 -27.24
C VAL A 259 -6.64 3.83 -27.89
N ALA A 260 -7.72 4.17 -27.19
CA ALA A 260 -9.06 4.02 -27.72
C ALA A 260 -9.92 5.25 -27.41
N PHE A 261 -10.66 5.72 -28.41
CA PHE A 261 -11.64 6.79 -28.27
C PHE A 261 -13.03 6.26 -28.61
N TYR A 262 -13.96 6.51 -27.72
CA TYR A 262 -15.35 6.11 -27.92
C TYR A 262 -16.29 7.29 -27.63
N PRO A 263 -17.42 7.41 -28.34
CA PRO A 263 -18.46 8.35 -27.98
C PRO A 263 -18.95 8.02 -26.56
N ALA A 264 -19.13 9.04 -25.75
CA ALA A 264 -19.65 8.91 -24.39
C ALA A 264 -20.69 10.00 -24.12
N ASN A 265 -21.73 9.63 -23.39
CA ASN A 265 -22.75 10.55 -22.89
C ASN A 265 -23.00 10.28 -21.42
N ALA A 266 -23.19 11.34 -20.64
CA ALA A 266 -23.60 11.23 -19.26
C ALA A 266 -25.14 11.08 -19.16
N VAL A 267 -25.60 10.10 -18.36
CA VAL A 267 -27.03 9.93 -18.05
C VAL A 267 -27.20 10.02 -16.53
N GLY A 268 -27.69 11.16 -16.07
CA GLY A 268 -27.76 11.46 -14.64
C GLY A 268 -26.36 11.59 -14.03
N ASP A 269 -26.06 10.75 -13.03
CA ASP A 269 -24.74 10.71 -12.34
C ASP A 269 -23.79 9.65 -12.96
N ARG A 270 -24.18 9.03 -14.08
CA ARG A 270 -23.40 7.98 -14.74
C ARG A 270 -22.88 8.48 -16.09
N SER A 271 -21.64 8.14 -16.39
CA SER A 271 -21.02 8.34 -17.72
C SER A 271 -20.92 7.02 -18.46
#